data_802f4c1330e338a6b2b079fe6b134425
#
_entry.id   802f4c1330e338a6b2b079fe6b134425
#
_cell.length_a   1.000
_cell.length_b   1.000
_cell.length_c   1.000
_cell.angle_alpha   90.00
_cell.angle_beta   90.00
_cell.angle_gamma   90.00
#
_symmetry.space_group_name_H-M   'P 1'
#
loop_
_entity.id
_entity.type
_entity.pdbx_description
1 polymer ?
#
loop_
_entity_poly.entity_id
_entity_poly.type
_entity_poly.pdbx_seq_one_letter_code
_entity_poly.pdbx_strand_id
1 'polypeptide(L)'
;MKNVLIVGASGGIGQALVKELNLRGMAVTSLSRSTDQFDITNEDSIRDAMDRLVGPFDTIIVATGALAIGSNTPEKALRSLDPVAIAEQFALNATGPALVLKHALQHMPRDRKTVFAALSARVGSIGDNRLGGWYSYRASKAALNQLIHTASIEVARSHKHAVCVTLHPGTVETQLSTQYGSSAAVPASQAASHLLEVLEGLSPSQTGGFFDWAGTEVVW
;
A
#
# COMPACT_ATOMS: atom_id res chain seq x y z
N MET A 1 11.86 -9.84 -9.90
CA MET A 1 11.95 -8.37 -9.69
C MET A 1 13.36 -7.93 -9.95
N LYS A 2 13.60 -6.83 -10.68
CA LYS A 2 14.95 -6.25 -10.83
C LYS A 2 14.95 -4.77 -10.45
N ASN A 3 14.00 -4.01 -10.96
CA ASN A 3 13.83 -2.58 -10.68
C ASN A 3 12.56 -2.38 -9.85
N VAL A 4 12.69 -1.81 -8.66
CA VAL A 4 11.59 -1.66 -7.71
C VAL A 4 11.43 -0.19 -7.32
N LEU A 5 10.19 0.31 -7.36
CA LEU A 5 9.82 1.60 -6.82
C LEU A 5 9.11 1.42 -5.48
N ILE A 6 9.61 2.08 -4.43
CA ILE A 6 8.99 2.13 -3.11
C ILE A 6 8.47 3.53 -2.85
N VAL A 7 7.15 3.67 -2.77
CA VAL A 7 6.47 4.91 -2.38
C VAL A 7 6.15 4.85 -0.88
N GLY A 8 6.58 5.84 -0.12
CA GLY A 8 6.51 5.83 1.34
C GLY A 8 7.74 5.20 2.00
N ALA A 9 8.91 5.32 1.35
CA ALA A 9 10.17 4.71 1.78
C ALA A 9 10.68 5.17 3.14
N SER A 10 10.23 6.30 3.69
CA SER A 10 10.61 6.79 5.02
C SER A 10 9.80 6.18 6.17
N GLY A 11 8.69 5.49 5.90
CA GLY A 11 7.91 4.77 6.91
C GLY A 11 8.59 3.48 7.37
N GLY A 12 8.19 2.93 8.53
CA GLY A 12 8.85 1.76 9.11
C GLY A 12 8.88 0.55 8.17
N ILE A 13 7.77 0.19 7.52
CA ILE A 13 7.73 -0.90 6.54
C ILE A 13 8.45 -0.49 5.25
N GLY A 14 8.32 0.77 4.80
CA GLY A 14 9.00 1.26 3.60
C GLY A 14 10.52 1.18 3.71
N GLN A 15 11.09 1.61 4.84
CA GLN A 15 12.54 1.49 5.12
C GLN A 15 12.98 0.02 5.14
N ALA A 16 12.19 -0.87 5.76
CA ALA A 16 12.50 -2.28 5.81
C ALA A 16 12.47 -2.94 4.42
N LEU A 17 11.50 -2.58 3.57
CA LEU A 17 11.42 -3.02 2.17
C LEU A 17 12.65 -2.56 1.37
N VAL A 18 13.03 -1.29 1.47
CA VAL A 18 14.22 -0.75 0.79
C VAL A 18 15.47 -1.51 1.21
N LYS A 19 15.65 -1.73 2.53
CA LYS A 19 16.80 -2.48 3.06
C LYS A 19 16.83 -3.92 2.55
N GLU A 20 15.72 -4.63 2.62
CA GLU A 20 15.61 -6.02 2.19
C GLU A 20 15.86 -6.17 0.68
N LEU A 21 15.28 -5.30 -0.15
CA LEU A 21 15.50 -5.29 -1.59
C LEU A 21 16.96 -5.03 -1.97
N ASN A 22 17.63 -4.09 -1.28
CA ASN A 22 19.05 -3.84 -1.48
C ASN A 22 19.91 -5.07 -1.11
N LEU A 23 19.57 -5.78 -0.02
CA LEU A 23 20.24 -7.03 0.37
C LEU A 23 20.06 -8.13 -0.68
N ARG A 24 18.89 -8.16 -1.37
CA ARG A 24 18.62 -9.07 -2.49
C ARG A 24 19.26 -8.61 -3.82
N GLY A 25 20.01 -7.51 -3.84
CA GLY A 25 20.70 -7.00 -5.03
C GLY A 25 19.76 -6.37 -6.07
N MET A 26 18.57 -5.89 -5.66
CA MET A 26 17.62 -5.22 -6.54
C MET A 26 17.97 -3.73 -6.69
N ALA A 27 17.68 -3.15 -7.86
CA ALA A 27 17.74 -1.71 -8.05
C ALA A 27 16.48 -1.07 -7.44
N VAL A 28 16.68 -0.21 -6.42
CA VAL A 28 15.58 0.41 -5.68
C VAL A 28 15.54 1.90 -5.92
N THR A 29 14.39 2.38 -6.37
CA THR A 29 14.03 3.80 -6.40
C THR A 29 13.06 4.08 -5.26
N SER A 30 13.28 5.15 -4.54
CA SER A 30 12.47 5.52 -3.36
C SER A 30 11.80 6.86 -3.55
N LEU A 31 10.56 6.98 -3.08
CA LEU A 31 9.85 8.25 -2.93
C LEU A 31 9.31 8.38 -1.52
N SER A 32 9.51 9.54 -0.90
CA SER A 32 8.98 9.84 0.42
C SER A 32 8.71 11.33 0.62
N ARG A 33 7.87 11.64 1.59
CA ARG A 33 7.58 13.03 1.96
C ARG A 33 8.82 13.75 2.52
N SER A 34 9.62 13.04 3.30
CA SER A 34 10.76 13.63 4.01
C SER A 34 11.97 13.92 3.13
N THR A 35 12.22 13.13 2.11
CA THR A 35 13.40 13.29 1.23
C THR A 35 13.06 13.93 -0.10
N ASP A 36 11.85 13.69 -0.63
CA ASP A 36 11.49 14.06 -2.00
C ASP A 36 10.38 15.12 -2.05
N GLN A 37 9.92 15.59 -0.88
CA GLN A 37 8.75 16.47 -0.75
C GLN A 37 7.49 15.88 -1.42
N PHE A 38 7.42 14.55 -1.50
CA PHE A 38 6.34 13.82 -2.15
C PHE A 38 5.10 13.77 -1.27
N ASP A 39 4.06 14.46 -1.67
CA ASP A 39 2.76 14.43 -0.99
C ASP A 39 1.77 13.54 -1.75
N ILE A 40 1.49 12.38 -1.18
CA ILE A 40 0.56 11.40 -1.77
C ILE A 40 -0.90 11.87 -1.75
N THR A 41 -1.23 12.91 -1.00
CA THR A 41 -2.59 13.49 -0.96
C THR A 41 -2.81 14.56 -2.03
N ASN A 42 -1.75 14.93 -2.77
CA ASN A 42 -1.77 15.93 -3.83
C ASN A 42 -1.41 15.29 -5.18
N GLU A 43 -2.37 15.29 -6.11
CA GLU A 43 -2.18 14.65 -7.42
C GLU A 43 -1.08 15.30 -8.26
N ASP A 44 -0.92 16.63 -8.20
CA ASP A 44 0.16 17.31 -8.92
C ASP A 44 1.54 16.86 -8.39
N SER A 45 1.68 16.72 -7.06
CA SER A 45 2.89 16.18 -6.45
C SER A 45 3.18 14.74 -6.92
N ILE A 46 2.15 13.90 -7.03
CA ILE A 46 2.29 12.54 -7.54
C ILE A 46 2.72 12.53 -8.99
N ARG A 47 2.03 13.28 -9.85
CA ARG A 47 2.33 13.37 -11.28
C ARG A 47 3.77 13.84 -11.50
N ASP A 48 4.14 14.97 -10.89
CA ASP A 48 5.46 15.58 -11.06
C ASP A 48 6.58 14.67 -10.54
N ALA A 49 6.32 13.89 -9.49
CA ALA A 49 7.28 12.89 -9.02
C ALA A 49 7.42 11.74 -10.01
N MET A 50 6.30 11.19 -10.50
CA MET A 50 6.32 10.08 -11.48
C MET A 50 6.99 10.50 -12.79
N ASP A 51 6.75 11.72 -13.29
CA ASP A 51 7.32 12.21 -14.54
C ASP A 51 8.85 12.38 -14.47
N ARG A 52 9.41 12.57 -13.28
CA ARG A 52 10.87 12.61 -13.06
C ARG A 52 11.52 11.24 -12.96
N LEU A 53 10.75 10.18 -12.76
CA LEU A 53 11.31 8.84 -12.61
C LEU A 53 11.75 8.24 -13.93
N VAL A 54 12.85 7.51 -13.90
CA VAL A 54 13.35 6.74 -15.02
C VAL A 54 13.02 5.27 -14.78
N GLY A 55 11.94 4.81 -15.44
CA GLY A 55 11.55 3.39 -15.43
C GLY A 55 12.34 2.56 -16.47
N PRO A 56 11.90 1.34 -16.80
CA PRO A 56 10.69 0.70 -16.27
C PRO A 56 10.88 0.07 -14.89
N PHE A 57 9.77 -0.07 -14.13
CA PHE A 57 9.75 -0.78 -12.85
C PHE A 57 9.03 -2.13 -12.97
N ASP A 58 9.68 -3.19 -12.53
CA ASP A 58 9.07 -4.53 -12.47
C ASP A 58 8.12 -4.66 -11.28
N THR A 59 8.36 -3.85 -10.23
CA THR A 59 7.52 -3.84 -9.02
C THR A 59 7.40 -2.42 -8.48
N ILE A 60 6.19 -2.04 -8.11
CA ILE A 60 5.88 -0.76 -7.46
C ILE A 60 5.11 -1.08 -6.18
N ILE A 61 5.64 -0.65 -5.03
CA ILE A 61 5.02 -0.88 -3.73
C ILE A 61 4.69 0.47 -3.09
N VAL A 62 3.41 0.67 -2.80
CA VAL A 62 2.93 1.83 -2.04
C VAL A 62 2.81 1.44 -0.58
N ALA A 63 3.80 1.86 0.21
CA ALA A 63 3.92 1.56 1.63
C ALA A 63 3.46 2.73 2.52
N THR A 64 2.66 3.64 1.97
CA THR A 64 2.08 4.76 2.71
C THR A 64 0.82 4.33 3.46
N GLY A 65 0.49 5.08 4.49
CA GLY A 65 -0.74 4.94 5.25
C GLY A 65 -0.59 5.36 6.70
N ALA A 66 -1.67 5.82 7.29
CA ALA A 66 -1.71 6.20 8.69
C ALA A 66 -3.06 5.80 9.33
N LEU A 67 -3.00 5.35 10.58
CA LEU A 67 -4.17 5.10 11.42
C LEU A 67 -4.66 6.38 12.09
N ALA A 68 -3.72 7.29 12.42
CA ALA A 68 -3.99 8.61 12.97
C ALA A 68 -3.33 9.67 12.08
N ILE A 69 -4.01 10.79 11.83
CA ILE A 69 -3.53 11.90 11.03
C ILE A 69 -3.62 13.18 11.88
N GLY A 70 -2.50 13.90 12.01
CA GLY A 70 -2.44 15.07 12.88
C GLY A 70 -2.78 14.74 14.33
N SER A 71 -3.76 15.43 14.90
CA SER A 71 -4.30 15.17 16.24
C SER A 71 -5.46 14.17 16.27
N ASN A 72 -5.95 13.73 15.12
CA ASN A 72 -7.10 12.83 15.00
C ASN A 72 -6.71 11.40 15.37
N THR A 73 -7.35 10.86 16.39
CA THR A 73 -7.19 9.46 16.81
C THR A 73 -8.30 8.59 16.23
N PRO A 74 -8.07 7.28 16.04
CA PRO A 74 -9.09 6.39 15.50
C PRO A 74 -10.35 6.36 16.36
N GLU A 75 -11.51 6.49 15.72
CA GLU A 75 -12.80 6.62 16.38
C GLU A 75 -13.20 5.28 17.04
N LYS A 76 -13.58 5.34 18.32
CA LYS A 76 -14.06 4.18 19.09
C LYS A 76 -15.57 4.07 19.09
N ALA A 77 -16.29 5.13 18.72
CA ALA A 77 -17.75 5.18 18.79
C ALA A 77 -18.31 6.03 17.63
N LEU A 78 -19.54 5.73 17.20
CA LEU A 78 -20.25 6.42 16.12
C LEU A 78 -20.33 7.95 16.36
N ARG A 79 -20.54 8.37 17.60
CA ARG A 79 -20.61 9.79 17.98
C ARG A 79 -19.29 10.55 17.81
N SER A 80 -18.19 9.85 17.59
CA SER A 80 -16.85 10.44 17.38
C SER A 80 -16.51 10.62 15.90
N LEU A 81 -17.44 10.33 14.99
CA LEU A 81 -17.23 10.55 13.56
C LEU A 81 -17.06 12.04 13.27
N ASP A 82 -16.02 12.34 12.52
CA ASP A 82 -15.73 13.67 12.03
C ASP A 82 -15.53 13.63 10.50
N PRO A 83 -16.28 14.44 9.73
CA PRO A 83 -16.22 14.39 8.27
C PRO A 83 -14.86 14.83 7.70
N VAL A 84 -14.14 15.71 8.40
CA VAL A 84 -12.81 16.17 7.95
C VAL A 84 -11.80 15.05 8.16
N ALA A 85 -11.81 14.41 9.34
CA ALA A 85 -10.95 13.26 9.62
C ALA A 85 -11.19 12.09 8.66
N ILE A 86 -12.46 11.83 8.29
CA ILE A 86 -12.81 10.84 7.26
C ILE A 86 -12.17 11.22 5.92
N ALA A 87 -12.34 12.46 5.47
CA ALA A 87 -11.80 12.92 4.19
C ALA A 87 -10.27 12.80 4.14
N GLU A 88 -9.57 13.18 5.21
CA GLU A 88 -8.11 13.05 5.33
C GLU A 88 -7.67 11.57 5.26
N GLN A 89 -8.38 10.67 5.96
CA GLN A 89 -8.10 9.24 5.93
C GLN A 89 -8.28 8.65 4.52
N PHE A 90 -9.33 9.06 3.81
CA PHE A 90 -9.55 8.63 2.42
C PHE A 90 -8.48 9.19 1.48
N ALA A 91 -8.13 10.45 1.59
CA ALA A 91 -7.09 11.08 0.77
C ALA A 91 -5.76 10.33 0.89
N LEU A 92 -5.30 10.06 2.12
CA LEU A 92 -4.02 9.41 2.37
C LEU A 92 -4.04 7.91 2.08
N ASN A 93 -5.06 7.18 2.57
CA ASN A 93 -5.04 5.72 2.60
C ASN A 93 -5.68 5.06 1.37
N ALA A 94 -6.51 5.77 0.61
CA ALA A 94 -7.25 5.21 -0.52
C ALA A 94 -6.97 5.97 -1.83
N THR A 95 -7.29 7.26 -1.89
CA THR A 95 -7.17 8.06 -3.11
C THR A 95 -5.71 8.18 -3.56
N GLY A 96 -4.81 8.51 -2.64
CA GLY A 96 -3.39 8.68 -2.95
C GLY A 96 -2.76 7.44 -3.59
N PRO A 97 -2.86 6.23 -3.00
CA PRO A 97 -2.37 5.00 -3.63
C PRO A 97 -2.99 4.71 -5.00
N ALA A 98 -4.27 5.00 -5.21
CA ALA A 98 -4.92 4.83 -6.51
C ALA A 98 -4.37 5.82 -7.56
N LEU A 99 -4.13 7.08 -7.16
CA LEU A 99 -3.48 8.08 -8.02
C LEU A 99 -2.02 7.71 -8.33
N VAL A 100 -1.31 7.12 -7.38
CA VAL A 100 0.02 6.56 -7.67
C VAL A 100 -0.07 5.49 -8.76
N LEU A 101 -1.02 4.55 -8.70
CA LEU A 101 -1.21 3.58 -9.78
C LEU A 101 -1.51 4.24 -11.12
N LYS A 102 -2.40 5.24 -11.14
CA LYS A 102 -2.76 6.02 -12.34
C LYS A 102 -1.51 6.57 -13.04
N HIS A 103 -0.65 7.26 -12.30
CA HIS A 103 0.54 7.91 -12.88
C HIS A 103 1.74 6.96 -13.06
N ALA A 104 1.82 5.88 -12.29
CA ALA A 104 2.88 4.88 -12.38
C ALA A 104 2.69 3.91 -13.56
N LEU A 105 1.49 3.83 -14.15
CA LEU A 105 1.18 2.86 -15.20
C LEU A 105 2.10 3.02 -16.43
N GLN A 106 2.54 4.23 -16.76
CA GLN A 106 3.49 4.50 -17.84
C GLN A 106 4.87 3.86 -17.62
N HIS A 107 5.23 3.55 -16.37
CA HIS A 107 6.51 2.93 -15.99
C HIS A 107 6.40 1.41 -15.84
N MET A 108 5.22 0.82 -16.01
CA MET A 108 5.00 -0.61 -15.90
C MET A 108 5.18 -1.28 -17.28
N PRO A 109 6.12 -2.24 -17.43
CA PRO A 109 6.26 -3.03 -18.65
C PRO A 109 4.98 -3.79 -19.01
N ARG A 110 4.68 -3.87 -20.32
CA ARG A 110 3.52 -4.61 -20.84
C ARG A 110 3.85 -6.03 -21.30
N ASP A 111 5.13 -6.30 -21.54
CA ASP A 111 5.66 -7.50 -22.16
C ASP A 111 6.08 -8.58 -21.18
N ARG A 112 6.07 -8.28 -19.90
CA ARG A 112 6.47 -9.21 -18.83
C ARG A 112 5.70 -8.97 -17.54
N LYS A 113 5.83 -9.91 -16.58
CA LYS A 113 5.23 -9.76 -15.25
C LYS A 113 5.68 -8.46 -14.61
N THR A 114 4.71 -7.65 -14.20
CA THR A 114 4.88 -6.46 -13.35
C THR A 114 3.92 -6.53 -12.18
N VAL A 115 4.31 -5.93 -11.07
CA VAL A 115 3.51 -5.95 -9.84
C VAL A 115 3.31 -4.52 -9.35
N PHE A 116 2.06 -4.16 -9.10
CA PHE A 116 1.68 -3.01 -8.29
C PHE A 116 1.03 -3.50 -7.01
N ALA A 117 1.56 -3.11 -5.86
CA ALA A 117 1.03 -3.47 -4.56
C ALA A 117 0.82 -2.24 -3.68
N ALA A 118 -0.34 -2.13 -3.04
CA ALA A 118 -0.60 -1.10 -2.04
C ALA A 118 -0.82 -1.75 -0.66
N LEU A 119 -0.17 -1.21 0.38
CA LEU A 119 -0.37 -1.71 1.73
C LEU A 119 -1.75 -1.32 2.25
N SER A 120 -2.58 -2.33 2.41
CA SER A 120 -3.88 -2.26 3.06
C SER A 120 -3.77 -2.76 4.52
N ALA A 121 -4.89 -3.06 5.12
CA ALA A 121 -4.96 -3.63 6.45
C ALA A 121 -6.15 -4.59 6.53
N ARG A 122 -6.02 -5.68 7.30
CA ARG A 122 -7.10 -6.66 7.49
C ARG A 122 -8.41 -6.02 7.97
N VAL A 123 -8.30 -4.94 8.73
CA VAL A 123 -9.47 -4.16 9.18
C VAL A 123 -10.25 -3.49 8.05
N GLY A 124 -9.70 -3.41 6.82
CA GLY A 124 -10.41 -3.01 5.61
C GLY A 124 -11.33 -4.08 5.03
N SER A 125 -11.26 -5.32 5.52
CA SER A 125 -12.24 -6.36 5.19
C SER A 125 -13.59 -6.08 5.88
N ILE A 126 -14.65 -5.96 5.08
CA ILE A 126 -16.02 -5.76 5.58
C ILE A 126 -16.53 -7.07 6.18
N GLY A 127 -16.29 -8.19 5.46
CA GLY A 127 -16.74 -9.52 5.87
C GLY A 127 -16.08 -10.04 7.14
N ASP A 128 -14.83 -9.61 7.44
CA ASP A 128 -14.08 -10.03 8.65
C ASP A 128 -14.27 -9.07 9.85
N ASN A 129 -15.07 -8.00 9.68
CA ASN A 129 -15.26 -7.02 10.74
C ASN A 129 -16.20 -7.53 11.83
N ARG A 130 -15.64 -7.91 12.99
CA ARG A 130 -16.37 -8.33 14.20
C ARG A 130 -16.16 -7.37 15.38
N LEU A 131 -15.13 -6.55 15.33
CA LEU A 131 -14.71 -5.70 16.46
C LEU A 131 -15.30 -4.29 16.41
N GLY A 132 -15.65 -3.78 15.22
CA GLY A 132 -16.06 -2.39 15.03
C GLY A 132 -14.95 -1.38 15.35
N GLY A 133 -15.33 -0.11 15.59
CA GLY A 133 -14.42 0.98 15.84
C GLY A 133 -13.54 1.33 14.61
N TRP A 134 -12.70 2.36 14.73
CA TRP A 134 -11.78 2.83 13.70
C TRP A 134 -12.47 3.10 12.35
N TYR A 135 -13.62 3.75 12.43
CA TYR A 135 -14.53 3.90 11.30
C TYR A 135 -13.86 4.44 10.05
N SER A 136 -13.18 5.59 10.17
CA SER A 136 -12.52 6.25 9.02
C SER A 136 -11.39 5.39 8.46
N TYR A 137 -10.59 4.77 9.33
CA TYR A 137 -9.47 3.93 8.89
C TYR A 137 -9.97 2.65 8.19
N ARG A 138 -10.93 1.94 8.78
CA ARG A 138 -11.53 0.76 8.15
C ARG A 138 -12.14 1.10 6.80
N ALA A 139 -12.95 2.16 6.76
CA ALA A 139 -13.61 2.60 5.54
C ALA A 139 -12.58 3.00 4.46
N SER A 140 -11.51 3.71 4.82
CA SER A 140 -10.46 4.09 3.87
C SER A 140 -9.69 2.89 3.32
N LYS A 141 -9.45 1.85 4.14
CA LYS A 141 -8.77 0.62 3.69
C LYS A 141 -9.69 -0.28 2.85
N ALA A 142 -10.99 -0.31 3.13
CA ALA A 142 -11.99 -0.94 2.27
C ALA A 142 -12.08 -0.21 0.91
N ALA A 143 -12.07 1.13 0.92
CA ALA A 143 -12.04 1.94 -0.29
C ALA A 143 -10.75 1.71 -1.11
N LEU A 144 -9.59 1.62 -0.47
CA LEU A 144 -8.34 1.24 -1.14
C LEU A 144 -8.48 -0.11 -1.84
N ASN A 145 -8.98 -1.13 -1.15
CA ASN A 145 -9.20 -2.45 -1.70
C ASN A 145 -10.09 -2.38 -2.95
N GLN A 146 -11.22 -1.67 -2.86
CA GLN A 146 -12.14 -1.50 -3.99
C GLN A 146 -11.49 -0.75 -5.17
N LEU A 147 -10.74 0.33 -4.91
CA LEU A 147 -10.09 1.11 -5.96
C LEU A 147 -9.05 0.30 -6.70
N ILE A 148 -8.19 -0.45 -6.00
CA ILE A 148 -7.15 -1.27 -6.62
C ILE A 148 -7.77 -2.49 -7.34
N HIS A 149 -8.79 -3.11 -6.77
CA HIS A 149 -9.53 -4.17 -7.45
C HIS A 149 -10.13 -3.68 -8.77
N THR A 150 -10.84 -2.55 -8.75
CA THR A 150 -11.43 -1.97 -9.98
C THR A 150 -10.37 -1.60 -11.00
N ALA A 151 -9.28 -0.96 -10.57
CA ALA A 151 -8.16 -0.59 -11.44
C ALA A 151 -7.49 -1.82 -12.07
N SER A 152 -7.38 -2.93 -11.34
CA SER A 152 -6.76 -4.16 -11.84
C SER A 152 -7.48 -4.72 -13.08
N ILE A 153 -8.81 -4.61 -13.13
CA ILE A 153 -9.65 -5.03 -14.25
C ILE A 153 -9.37 -4.16 -15.50
N GLU A 154 -9.19 -2.85 -15.29
CA GLU A 154 -8.84 -1.93 -16.37
C GLU A 154 -7.39 -2.17 -16.85
N VAL A 155 -6.43 -2.24 -15.92
CA VAL A 155 -5.02 -2.45 -16.21
C VAL A 155 -4.79 -3.75 -16.99
N ALA A 156 -5.50 -4.83 -16.66
CA ALA A 156 -5.40 -6.11 -17.37
C ALA A 156 -5.73 -6.04 -18.86
N ARG A 157 -6.48 -5.04 -19.32
CA ARG A 157 -6.79 -4.85 -20.75
C ARG A 157 -5.57 -4.43 -21.56
N SER A 158 -4.65 -3.66 -20.96
CA SER A 158 -3.45 -3.11 -21.62
C SER A 158 -2.14 -3.75 -21.14
N HIS A 159 -2.11 -4.31 -19.93
CA HIS A 159 -0.96 -4.90 -19.26
C HIS A 159 -1.32 -6.32 -18.81
N LYS A 160 -1.38 -7.26 -19.78
CA LYS A 160 -1.88 -8.63 -19.57
C LYS A 160 -1.07 -9.45 -18.54
N HIS A 161 0.14 -9.01 -18.23
CA HIS A 161 1.03 -9.66 -17.27
C HIS A 161 1.11 -8.90 -15.93
N ALA A 162 0.33 -7.82 -15.78
CA ALA A 162 0.32 -7.04 -14.54
C ALA A 162 -0.47 -7.73 -13.44
N VAL A 163 0.04 -7.59 -12.22
CA VAL A 163 -0.58 -8.02 -10.97
C VAL A 163 -0.77 -6.77 -10.10
N CYS A 164 -2.00 -6.30 -9.96
CA CYS A 164 -2.34 -5.17 -9.09
C CYS A 164 -3.09 -5.71 -7.87
N VAL A 165 -2.52 -5.56 -6.67
CA VAL A 165 -3.05 -6.17 -5.45
C VAL A 165 -2.98 -5.23 -4.25
N THR A 166 -3.76 -5.55 -3.22
CA THR A 166 -3.59 -4.97 -1.89
C THR A 166 -3.04 -6.02 -0.92
N LEU A 167 -2.19 -5.58 0.03
CA LEU A 167 -1.54 -6.46 0.98
C LEU A 167 -1.78 -6.01 2.42
N HIS A 168 -2.12 -6.95 3.30
CA HIS A 168 -2.06 -6.76 4.75
C HIS A 168 -0.70 -7.24 5.27
N PRO A 169 0.14 -6.35 5.81
CA PRO A 169 1.49 -6.71 6.26
C PRO A 169 1.56 -7.51 7.58
N GLY A 170 0.40 -7.82 8.18
CA GLY A 170 0.34 -8.28 9.56
C GLY A 170 0.41 -7.11 10.54
N THR A 171 0.56 -7.42 11.83
CA THR A 171 0.89 -6.44 12.86
C THR A 171 2.40 -6.26 12.91
N VAL A 172 2.89 -5.08 12.57
CA VAL A 172 4.33 -4.81 12.40
C VAL A 172 4.78 -3.79 13.44
N GLU A 173 5.94 -4.01 14.05
CA GLU A 173 6.58 -3.07 14.97
C GLU A 173 6.96 -1.78 14.25
N THR A 174 6.13 -0.76 14.36
CA THR A 174 6.31 0.57 13.79
C THR A 174 5.77 1.62 14.76
N GLN A 175 6.05 2.89 14.51
CA GLN A 175 5.44 3.98 15.30
C GLN A 175 3.91 3.90 15.32
N LEU A 176 3.31 3.40 14.26
CA LEU A 176 1.86 3.24 14.13
C LEU A 176 1.32 2.17 15.09
N SER A 177 2.00 1.04 15.25
CA SER A 177 1.56 -0.06 16.11
C SER A 177 1.90 0.15 17.59
N THR A 178 3.00 0.85 17.88
CA THR A 178 3.45 1.10 19.26
C THR A 178 2.41 1.85 20.08
N GLN A 179 1.65 2.76 19.45
CA GLN A 179 0.60 3.54 20.13
C GLN A 179 -0.66 2.72 20.44
N TYR A 180 -0.90 1.59 19.75
CA TYR A 180 -2.14 0.83 19.85
C TYR A 180 -1.98 -0.59 20.38
N GLY A 181 -0.79 -0.94 20.86
CA GLY A 181 -0.42 -2.13 21.61
C GLY A 181 -0.79 -3.45 20.93
N SER A 182 0.20 -4.20 20.45
CA SER A 182 -0.02 -5.58 20.04
C SER A 182 1.16 -6.43 20.50
N SER A 183 0.88 -7.44 21.32
CA SER A 183 1.87 -8.45 21.74
C SER A 183 2.28 -9.41 20.60
N ALA A 184 1.61 -9.34 19.45
CA ALA A 184 1.84 -10.20 18.30
C ALA A 184 2.52 -9.47 17.11
N ALA A 185 3.15 -8.31 17.36
CA ALA A 185 3.82 -7.56 16.33
C ALA A 185 5.14 -8.25 15.94
N VAL A 186 5.40 -8.31 14.63
CA VAL A 186 6.66 -8.81 14.09
C VAL A 186 7.59 -7.65 13.72
N PRO A 187 8.92 -7.83 13.74
CA PRO A 187 9.87 -6.84 13.27
C PRO A 187 9.57 -6.41 11.82
N ALA A 188 9.77 -5.13 11.50
CA ALA A 188 9.52 -4.60 10.15
C ALA A 188 10.35 -5.32 9.08
N SER A 189 11.56 -5.80 9.42
CA SER A 189 12.40 -6.59 8.51
C SER A 189 11.75 -7.92 8.13
N GLN A 190 11.13 -8.61 9.09
CA GLN A 190 10.42 -9.86 8.84
C GLN A 190 9.15 -9.61 7.98
N ALA A 191 8.39 -8.56 8.31
CA ALA A 191 7.23 -8.19 7.50
C ALA A 191 7.63 -7.86 6.05
N ALA A 192 8.75 -7.15 5.83
CA ALA A 192 9.25 -6.86 4.50
C ALA A 192 9.60 -8.14 3.72
N SER A 193 10.29 -9.11 4.34
CA SER A 193 10.61 -10.39 3.70
C SER A 193 9.34 -11.13 3.27
N HIS A 194 8.39 -11.29 4.19
CA HIS A 194 7.10 -11.95 3.91
C HIS A 194 6.34 -11.28 2.75
N LEU A 195 6.23 -9.94 2.76
CA LEU A 195 5.56 -9.20 1.69
C LEU A 195 6.21 -9.44 0.33
N LEU A 196 7.54 -9.42 0.27
CA LEU A 196 8.28 -9.66 -0.97
C LEU A 196 8.10 -11.09 -1.46
N GLU A 197 8.12 -12.09 -0.58
CA GLU A 197 7.86 -13.51 -0.91
C GLU A 197 6.45 -13.68 -1.49
N VAL A 198 5.43 -13.06 -0.88
CA VAL A 198 4.07 -13.06 -1.42
C VAL A 198 4.04 -12.47 -2.83
N LEU A 199 4.63 -11.27 -3.05
CA LEU A 199 4.63 -10.60 -4.36
C LEU A 199 5.37 -11.40 -5.44
N GLU A 200 6.44 -12.10 -5.06
CA GLU A 200 7.18 -12.97 -5.98
C GLU A 200 6.33 -14.16 -6.44
N GLY A 201 5.55 -14.75 -5.52
CA GLY A 201 4.69 -15.90 -5.77
C GLY A 201 3.42 -15.60 -6.57
N LEU A 202 2.93 -14.34 -6.59
CA LEU A 202 1.70 -13.98 -7.29
C LEU A 202 1.83 -14.09 -8.81
N SER A 203 0.74 -14.45 -9.44
CA SER A 203 0.58 -14.56 -10.91
C SER A 203 -0.51 -13.60 -11.42
N PRO A 204 -0.57 -13.31 -12.72
CA PRO A 204 -1.62 -12.46 -13.30
C PRO A 204 -3.06 -12.92 -13.03
N SER A 205 -3.29 -14.22 -12.80
CA SER A 205 -4.62 -14.73 -12.42
C SER A 205 -5.10 -14.27 -11.03
N GLN A 206 -4.19 -13.75 -10.21
CA GLN A 206 -4.47 -13.27 -8.86
C GLN A 206 -4.54 -11.73 -8.80
N THR A 207 -4.49 -11.07 -9.99
CA THR A 207 -4.66 -9.61 -10.04
C THR A 207 -6.02 -9.20 -9.47
N GLY A 208 -6.06 -8.09 -8.77
CA GLY A 208 -7.25 -7.59 -8.08
C GLY A 208 -7.46 -8.19 -6.69
N GLY A 209 -6.67 -9.16 -6.24
CA GLY A 209 -6.81 -9.81 -4.95
C GLY A 209 -6.34 -8.96 -3.76
N PHE A 210 -6.82 -9.34 -2.58
CA PHE A 210 -6.36 -8.82 -1.29
C PHE A 210 -5.74 -9.97 -0.49
N PHE A 211 -4.45 -9.89 -0.19
CA PHE A 211 -3.69 -10.96 0.47
C PHE A 211 -3.10 -10.51 1.78
N ASP A 212 -2.92 -11.43 2.70
CA ASP A 212 -2.16 -11.18 3.92
C ASP A 212 -0.67 -11.51 3.74
N TRP A 213 0.10 -11.26 4.78
CA TRP A 213 1.55 -11.49 4.85
C TRP A 213 1.97 -12.95 4.61
N ALA A 214 1.06 -13.90 4.75
CA ALA A 214 1.29 -15.33 4.47
C ALA A 214 0.85 -15.74 3.04
N GLY A 215 0.36 -14.79 2.24
CA GLY A 215 -0.16 -15.05 0.90
C GLY A 215 -1.57 -15.63 0.89
N THR A 216 -2.25 -15.64 2.03
CA THR A 216 -3.65 -16.08 2.12
C THR A 216 -4.57 -14.96 1.64
N GLU A 217 -5.53 -15.29 0.79
CA GLU A 217 -6.54 -14.33 0.34
C GLU A 217 -7.44 -13.92 1.51
N VAL A 218 -7.61 -12.61 1.67
CA VAL A 218 -8.46 -12.01 2.70
C VAL A 218 -9.83 -11.72 2.09
N VAL A 219 -10.88 -12.14 2.79
CA VAL A 219 -12.27 -11.86 2.38
C VAL A 219 -12.52 -10.33 2.37
N TRP A 220 -13.33 -9.88 1.38
CA TRP A 220 -13.69 -8.46 1.23
C TRP A 220 -14.55 -7.92 2.37
#